data_0da765fbc97662bccfd968a35d3adbc4
#
_entry.id   0da765fbc97662bccfd968a35d3adbc4
#
_cell.length_a   1.000
_cell.length_b   1.000
_cell.length_c   1.000
_cell.angle_alpha   90.00
_cell.angle_beta   90.00
_cell.angle_gamma   90.00
#
_symmetry.space_group_name_H-M   'P 1'
#
loop_
_entity.id
_entity.type
_entity.pdbx_description
1 polymer ?
#
loop_
_entity_poly.entity_id
_entity_poly.type
_entity_poly.pdbx_seq_one_letter_code
_entity_poly.pdbx_strand_id
1 'polypeptide(L)'
;MKQEKNKQNGKFIVFEGIDGSGKTTQINSLSDYLQQTGLTVHATKEPTDRPIGKMIRQVLNREAKMSEKTMAALFLADRLDHIQNEENGVLKLIEQGTTVISDRYYLSSYAYHSAHVPLDWVIAANGECAKLLRPDLIFFLDITPEASLERIRKSRAFLDLYETEERLTKVRDNYFKAMKKIEAEENIVILDATQEEDVIFEQIKKEVESL
;
A
#
# COMPACT_ATOMS: atom_id res chain seq x y z
N MET A 1 -38.69 9.14 -17.17
CA MET A 1 -37.55 8.24 -17.39
C MET A 1 -36.32 8.94 -16.79
N LYS A 2 -35.89 8.53 -15.62
CA LYS A 2 -34.61 9.00 -15.05
C LYS A 2 -33.51 8.28 -15.82
N GLN A 3 -32.64 9.02 -16.50
CA GLN A 3 -31.41 8.49 -17.05
C GLN A 3 -30.63 7.87 -15.88
N GLU A 4 -30.51 6.54 -15.86
CA GLU A 4 -29.47 5.87 -15.09
C GLU A 4 -28.13 6.39 -15.65
N LYS A 5 -27.51 7.32 -14.93
CA LYS A 5 -26.10 7.64 -15.15
C LYS A 5 -25.34 6.32 -15.00
N ASN A 6 -24.70 5.87 -16.07
CA ASN A 6 -23.70 4.80 -16.02
C ASN A 6 -22.74 5.18 -14.89
N LYS A 7 -22.90 4.54 -13.74
CA LYS A 7 -22.05 4.78 -12.58
C LYS A 7 -20.73 4.09 -12.90
N GLN A 8 -19.74 4.85 -13.33
CA GLN A 8 -18.41 4.32 -13.54
C GLN A 8 -17.91 3.84 -12.17
N ASN A 9 -17.44 2.60 -12.08
CA ASN A 9 -16.85 2.08 -10.84
C ASN A 9 -15.66 2.96 -10.43
N GLY A 10 -15.46 3.11 -9.13
CA GLY A 10 -14.27 3.76 -8.61
C GLY A 10 -13.00 3.01 -8.99
N LYS A 11 -11.86 3.64 -8.85
CA LYS A 11 -10.54 3.04 -9.07
C LYS A 11 -9.90 2.62 -7.77
N PHE A 12 -9.04 1.60 -7.81
CA PHE A 12 -8.21 1.19 -6.68
C PHE A 12 -6.73 1.45 -6.98
N ILE A 13 -6.17 2.45 -6.32
CA ILE A 13 -4.79 2.90 -6.48
C ILE A 13 -4.02 2.59 -5.19
N VAL A 14 -2.85 1.99 -5.33
CA VAL A 14 -2.02 1.58 -4.19
C VAL A 14 -0.67 2.27 -4.24
N PHE A 15 -0.22 2.74 -3.08
CA PHE A 15 1.13 3.26 -2.88
C PHE A 15 1.96 2.28 -2.08
N GLU A 16 3.13 1.92 -2.60
CA GLU A 16 4.07 0.97 -2.01
C GLU A 16 5.47 1.59 -1.90
N GLY A 17 6.29 1.01 -1.07
CA GLY A 17 7.67 1.46 -0.82
C GLY A 17 8.03 1.33 0.65
N ILE A 18 9.32 1.40 0.95
CA ILE A 18 9.83 1.35 2.33
C ILE A 18 9.34 2.57 3.14
N ASP A 19 9.47 2.51 4.46
CA ASP A 19 9.11 3.64 5.31
C ASP A 19 9.96 4.87 4.96
N GLY A 20 9.42 6.07 5.12
CA GLY A 20 10.11 7.31 4.71
C GLY A 20 10.20 7.57 3.21
N SER A 21 9.58 6.73 2.34
CA SER A 21 9.59 6.95 0.88
C SER A 21 8.70 8.10 0.40
N GLY A 22 7.86 8.67 1.27
CA GLY A 22 6.98 9.80 0.90
C GLY A 22 5.56 9.41 0.49
N LYS A 23 5.15 8.15 0.69
CA LYS A 23 3.81 7.66 0.33
C LYS A 23 2.68 8.56 0.83
N THR A 24 2.68 8.87 2.12
CA THR A 24 1.61 9.68 2.74
C THR A 24 1.47 11.05 2.10
N THR A 25 2.58 11.70 1.77
CA THR A 25 2.59 12.99 1.07
C THR A 25 1.91 12.86 -0.29
N GLN A 26 2.34 11.90 -1.11
CA GLN A 26 1.79 11.69 -2.44
C GLN A 26 0.33 11.24 -2.44
N ILE A 27 -0.08 10.44 -1.45
CA ILE A 27 -1.48 10.03 -1.24
C ILE A 27 -2.36 11.25 -0.94
N ASN A 28 -1.90 12.16 -0.07
CA ASN A 28 -2.64 13.38 0.24
C ASN A 28 -2.77 14.28 -0.99
N SER A 29 -1.66 14.53 -1.70
CA SER A 29 -1.66 15.34 -2.92
C SER A 29 -2.58 14.76 -4.00
N LEU A 30 -2.56 13.43 -4.21
CA LEU A 30 -3.45 12.77 -5.17
C LEU A 30 -4.91 12.83 -4.72
N SER A 31 -5.17 12.63 -3.43
CA SER A 31 -6.54 12.71 -2.89
C SER A 31 -7.15 14.10 -3.11
N ASP A 32 -6.38 15.15 -2.80
CA ASP A 32 -6.81 16.54 -2.96
C ASP A 32 -7.05 16.87 -4.45
N TYR A 33 -6.14 16.45 -5.32
CA TYR A 33 -6.28 16.65 -6.77
C TYR A 33 -7.54 15.98 -7.31
N LEU A 34 -7.76 14.71 -7.02
CA LEU A 34 -8.92 13.97 -7.53
C LEU A 34 -10.24 14.54 -6.98
N GLN A 35 -10.27 14.98 -5.71
CA GLN A 35 -11.44 15.65 -5.14
C GLN A 35 -11.74 16.97 -5.86
N GLN A 36 -10.72 17.77 -6.21
CA GLN A 36 -10.85 19.00 -6.97
C GLN A 36 -11.41 18.75 -8.39
N THR A 37 -11.16 17.57 -8.98
CA THR A 37 -11.77 17.18 -10.25
C THR A 37 -13.21 16.65 -10.09
N GLY A 38 -13.76 16.63 -8.87
CA GLY A 38 -15.13 16.23 -8.57
C GLY A 38 -15.33 14.74 -8.31
N LEU A 39 -14.26 13.97 -8.16
CA LEU A 39 -14.32 12.56 -7.80
C LEU A 39 -14.51 12.37 -6.29
N THR A 40 -15.24 11.33 -5.91
CA THR A 40 -15.28 10.86 -4.53
C THR A 40 -14.05 10.01 -4.26
N VAL A 41 -13.26 10.36 -3.25
CA VAL A 41 -12.01 9.70 -2.90
C VAL A 41 -12.03 9.23 -1.46
N HIS A 42 -11.53 8.02 -1.21
CA HIS A 42 -11.30 7.47 0.12
C HIS A 42 -9.84 7.02 0.25
N ALA A 43 -9.08 7.71 1.10
CA ALA A 43 -7.73 7.30 1.47
C ALA A 43 -7.78 6.31 2.63
N THR A 44 -7.05 5.20 2.52
CA THR A 44 -6.96 4.15 3.53
C THR A 44 -5.53 3.63 3.67
N LYS A 45 -5.30 2.71 4.60
CA LYS A 45 -3.95 2.14 4.84
C LYS A 45 -4.02 0.72 5.39
N GLU A 46 -2.92 -0.01 5.26
CA GLU A 46 -2.70 -1.28 5.95
C GLU A 46 -1.41 -1.23 6.81
N PRO A 47 -1.44 -1.70 8.08
CA PRO A 47 -2.59 -2.33 8.73
C PRO A 47 -3.70 -1.33 9.03
N THR A 48 -4.95 -1.80 8.96
CA THR A 48 -6.15 -0.96 9.16
C THR A 48 -6.31 -0.51 10.61
N ASP A 49 -7.22 0.45 10.87
CA ASP A 49 -7.55 0.86 12.23
C ASP A 49 -8.61 -0.05 12.91
N ARG A 50 -8.92 -1.19 12.28
CA ARG A 50 -9.85 -2.21 12.75
C ARG A 50 -9.21 -3.14 13.79
N PRO A 51 -9.96 -4.07 14.39
CA PRO A 51 -9.45 -4.91 15.48
C PRO A 51 -8.18 -5.68 15.12
N ILE A 52 -8.11 -6.29 13.91
CA ILE A 52 -6.94 -7.07 13.48
C ILE A 52 -5.74 -6.14 13.26
N GLY A 53 -5.94 -5.01 12.58
CA GLY A 53 -4.89 -4.02 12.37
C GLY A 53 -4.38 -3.41 13.68
N LYS A 54 -5.24 -3.22 14.67
CA LYS A 54 -4.81 -2.81 16.03
C LYS A 54 -3.92 -3.87 16.69
N MET A 55 -4.26 -5.16 16.55
CA MET A 55 -3.43 -6.26 17.06
C MET A 55 -2.06 -6.30 16.37
N ILE A 56 -2.00 -6.09 15.06
CA ILE A 56 -0.74 -5.97 14.33
C ILE A 56 0.10 -4.82 14.91
N ARG A 57 -0.48 -3.64 15.12
CA ARG A 57 0.24 -2.48 15.68
C ARG A 57 0.79 -2.73 17.08
N GLN A 58 0.08 -3.47 17.94
CA GLN A 58 0.62 -3.85 19.25
C GLN A 58 1.92 -4.64 19.13
N VAL A 59 2.03 -5.52 18.13
CA VAL A 59 3.28 -6.27 17.88
C VAL A 59 4.37 -5.35 17.31
N LEU A 60 4.04 -4.49 16.36
CA LEU A 60 4.98 -3.53 15.77
C LEU A 60 5.53 -2.58 16.84
N ASN A 61 4.69 -2.13 17.77
CA ASN A 61 5.06 -1.29 18.91
C ASN A 61 5.78 -2.06 20.05
N ARG A 62 6.01 -3.37 19.89
CA ARG A 62 6.63 -4.25 20.91
C ARG A 62 5.80 -4.46 22.17
N GLU A 63 4.52 -4.16 22.14
CA GLU A 63 3.57 -4.39 23.24
C GLU A 63 3.14 -5.86 23.33
N ALA A 64 3.25 -6.61 22.22
CA ALA A 64 3.01 -8.04 22.13
C ALA A 64 4.11 -8.72 21.30
N LYS A 65 4.24 -10.05 21.41
CA LYS A 65 5.19 -10.85 20.63
C LYS A 65 4.46 -11.93 19.84
N MET A 66 4.78 -12.04 18.57
CA MET A 66 4.26 -13.10 17.70
C MET A 66 5.35 -13.62 16.77
N SER A 67 5.16 -14.81 16.22
CA SER A 67 6.06 -15.33 15.19
C SER A 67 5.88 -14.57 13.88
N GLU A 68 6.92 -14.52 13.06
CA GLU A 68 6.87 -13.86 11.74
C GLU A 68 5.77 -14.46 10.83
N LYS A 69 5.55 -15.78 10.92
CA LYS A 69 4.46 -16.44 10.20
C LYS A 69 3.08 -16.02 10.71
N THR A 70 2.93 -15.85 12.02
CA THR A 70 1.70 -15.34 12.62
C THR A 70 1.44 -13.90 12.17
N MET A 71 2.48 -13.06 12.13
CA MET A 71 2.36 -11.68 11.62
C MET A 71 1.91 -11.67 10.15
N ALA A 72 2.52 -12.50 9.29
CA ALA A 72 2.10 -12.60 7.89
C ALA A 72 0.63 -13.02 7.74
N ALA A 73 0.16 -13.95 8.59
CA ALA A 73 -1.24 -14.38 8.62
C ALA A 73 -2.19 -13.29 9.13
N LEU A 74 -1.78 -12.50 10.13
CA LEU A 74 -2.57 -11.38 10.62
C LEU A 74 -2.72 -10.26 9.58
N PHE A 75 -1.65 -9.93 8.86
CA PHE A 75 -1.73 -8.96 7.75
C PHE A 75 -2.65 -9.46 6.63
N LEU A 76 -2.65 -10.76 6.33
CA LEU A 76 -3.60 -11.36 5.40
C LEU A 76 -5.04 -11.23 5.91
N ALA A 77 -5.28 -11.53 7.18
CA ALA A 77 -6.62 -11.46 7.78
C ALA A 77 -7.14 -10.01 7.83
N ASP A 78 -6.28 -9.05 8.18
CA ASP A 78 -6.60 -7.61 8.17
C ASP A 78 -6.97 -7.14 6.76
N ARG A 79 -6.22 -7.57 5.74
CA ARG A 79 -6.47 -7.27 4.33
C ARG A 79 -7.78 -7.84 3.83
N LEU A 80 -8.09 -9.10 4.16
CA LEU A 80 -9.37 -9.69 3.77
C LEU A 80 -10.55 -8.94 4.37
N ASP A 81 -10.48 -8.56 5.65
CA ASP A 81 -11.50 -7.71 6.27
C ASP A 81 -11.55 -6.31 5.65
N HIS A 82 -10.39 -5.71 5.32
CA HIS A 82 -10.31 -4.43 4.62
C HIS A 82 -10.98 -4.45 3.25
N ILE A 83 -10.81 -5.54 2.49
CA ILE A 83 -11.42 -5.70 1.16
C ILE A 83 -12.93 -5.91 1.27
N GLN A 84 -13.37 -6.86 2.13
CA GLN A 84 -14.71 -7.45 2.09
C GLN A 84 -15.67 -6.92 3.15
N ASN A 85 -15.25 -6.01 4.04
CA ASN A 85 -16.10 -5.54 5.12
C ASN A 85 -17.43 -4.97 4.61
N GLU A 86 -18.54 -5.42 5.20
CA GLU A 86 -19.89 -5.08 4.76
C GLU A 86 -20.25 -3.60 4.97
N GLU A 87 -19.60 -2.91 5.91
CA GLU A 87 -19.90 -1.50 6.19
C GLU A 87 -19.13 -0.56 5.24
N ASN A 88 -17.81 -0.74 5.16
CA ASN A 88 -16.90 0.19 4.47
C ASN A 88 -15.68 -0.52 3.84
N GLY A 89 -15.85 -1.77 3.38
CA GLY A 89 -14.82 -2.50 2.65
C GLY A 89 -14.49 -1.83 1.31
N VAL A 90 -13.26 -2.01 0.86
CA VAL A 90 -12.75 -1.39 -0.36
C VAL A 90 -13.60 -1.75 -1.58
N LEU A 91 -14.01 -3.02 -1.71
CA LEU A 91 -14.90 -3.47 -2.81
C LEU A 91 -16.20 -2.67 -2.86
N LYS A 92 -16.86 -2.53 -1.71
CA LYS A 92 -18.11 -1.78 -1.62
C LYS A 92 -17.96 -0.31 -1.99
N LEU A 93 -16.88 0.32 -1.58
CA LEU A 93 -16.59 1.71 -1.93
C LEU A 93 -16.39 1.89 -3.45
N ILE A 94 -15.63 0.99 -4.08
CA ILE A 94 -15.39 0.99 -5.52
C ILE A 94 -16.70 0.79 -6.30
N GLU A 95 -17.55 -0.16 -5.88
CA GLU A 95 -18.87 -0.39 -6.47
C GLU A 95 -19.79 0.84 -6.36
N GLN A 96 -19.59 1.65 -5.31
CA GLN A 96 -20.30 2.92 -5.13
C GLN A 96 -19.74 4.07 -5.97
N GLY A 97 -18.67 3.85 -6.74
CA GLY A 97 -18.02 4.85 -7.57
C GLY A 97 -16.99 5.70 -6.82
N THR A 98 -16.53 5.25 -5.65
CA THR A 98 -15.49 5.92 -4.87
C THR A 98 -14.13 5.41 -5.32
N THR A 99 -13.22 6.31 -5.70
CA THR A 99 -11.82 5.96 -5.91
C THR A 99 -11.14 5.75 -4.55
N VAL A 100 -10.55 4.58 -4.36
CA VAL A 100 -9.85 4.23 -3.12
C VAL A 100 -8.34 4.30 -3.34
N ILE A 101 -7.64 5.00 -2.45
CA ILE A 101 -6.18 5.11 -2.45
C ILE A 101 -5.68 4.45 -1.17
N SER A 102 -4.86 3.38 -1.29
CA SER A 102 -4.32 2.66 -0.14
C SER A 102 -2.82 2.90 0.05
N ASP A 103 -2.43 3.26 1.28
CA ASP A 103 -1.04 3.18 1.73
C ASP A 103 -0.76 1.73 2.10
N ARG A 104 -0.03 1.03 1.24
CA ARG A 104 0.26 -0.40 1.28
C ARG A 104 -0.90 -1.32 0.89
N TYR A 105 -0.51 -2.48 0.38
CA TYR A 105 -1.38 -3.61 0.07
C TYR A 105 -0.55 -4.91 0.08
N TYR A 106 -0.92 -5.95 -0.69
CA TYR A 106 -0.23 -7.25 -0.63
C TYR A 106 1.26 -7.21 -1.05
N LEU A 107 1.70 -6.25 -1.87
CA LEU A 107 3.10 -6.13 -2.25
C LEU A 107 3.99 -5.82 -1.04
N SER A 108 3.50 -5.02 -0.08
CA SER A 108 4.15 -4.86 1.23
C SER A 108 4.31 -6.19 1.95
N SER A 109 3.29 -7.05 1.96
CA SER A 109 3.42 -8.39 2.57
C SER A 109 4.49 -9.22 1.89
N TYR A 110 4.57 -9.16 0.54
CA TYR A 110 5.61 -9.88 -0.21
C TYR A 110 7.01 -9.40 0.18
N ALA A 111 7.22 -8.09 0.36
CA ALA A 111 8.51 -7.53 0.70
C ALA A 111 8.93 -7.76 2.15
N TYR A 112 8.05 -7.43 3.09
CA TYR A 112 8.37 -7.46 4.53
C TYR A 112 8.40 -8.88 5.09
N HIS A 113 7.41 -9.71 4.78
CA HIS A 113 7.34 -11.05 5.35
C HIS A 113 8.27 -12.04 4.68
N SER A 114 8.65 -11.84 3.41
CA SER A 114 9.62 -12.73 2.74
C SER A 114 11.03 -12.64 3.30
N ALA A 115 11.30 -11.69 4.19
CA ALA A 115 12.52 -11.67 4.98
C ALA A 115 12.67 -12.90 5.91
N HIS A 116 11.54 -13.50 6.31
CA HIS A 116 11.47 -14.57 7.33
C HIS A 116 10.62 -15.76 6.90
N VAL A 117 9.80 -15.62 5.87
CA VAL A 117 8.88 -16.63 5.35
C VAL A 117 9.12 -16.78 3.85
N PRO A 118 9.11 -18.00 3.25
CA PRO A 118 9.31 -18.15 1.82
C PRO A 118 8.37 -17.27 0.99
N LEU A 119 8.92 -16.52 0.03
CA LEU A 119 8.14 -15.57 -0.80
C LEU A 119 6.97 -16.26 -1.51
N ASP A 120 7.17 -17.46 -2.03
CA ASP A 120 6.11 -18.21 -2.72
C ASP A 120 4.93 -18.54 -1.80
N TRP A 121 5.21 -18.80 -0.51
CA TRP A 121 4.16 -18.98 0.47
C TRP A 121 3.40 -17.67 0.73
N VAL A 122 4.11 -16.55 0.84
CA VAL A 122 3.47 -15.24 1.08
C VAL A 122 2.60 -14.85 -0.12
N ILE A 123 3.08 -15.07 -1.35
CA ILE A 123 2.31 -14.82 -2.58
C ILE A 123 1.07 -15.72 -2.62
N ALA A 124 1.23 -17.04 -2.41
CA ALA A 124 0.12 -17.97 -2.42
C ALA A 124 -0.94 -17.63 -1.36
N ALA A 125 -0.51 -17.27 -0.15
CA ALA A 125 -1.42 -16.87 0.93
C ALA A 125 -2.24 -15.61 0.58
N ASN A 126 -1.64 -14.63 -0.10
CA ASN A 126 -2.34 -13.41 -0.54
C ASN A 126 -3.06 -13.56 -1.90
N GLY A 127 -2.95 -14.71 -2.54
CA GLY A 127 -3.56 -14.94 -3.86
C GLY A 127 -5.07 -14.74 -3.89
N GLU A 128 -5.76 -15.01 -2.79
CA GLU A 128 -7.19 -14.74 -2.68
C GLU A 128 -7.49 -13.24 -2.66
N CYS A 129 -6.68 -12.44 -1.96
CA CYS A 129 -6.82 -10.98 -1.99
C CYS A 129 -6.62 -10.42 -3.40
N ALA A 130 -5.61 -10.91 -4.14
CA ALA A 130 -5.36 -10.51 -5.51
C ALA A 130 -6.48 -10.91 -6.47
N LYS A 131 -7.17 -12.03 -6.23
CA LYS A 131 -8.36 -12.44 -7.00
C LYS A 131 -9.58 -11.58 -6.69
N LEU A 132 -9.80 -11.25 -5.41
CA LEU A 132 -10.92 -10.44 -4.97
C LEU A 132 -10.81 -9.00 -5.44
N LEU A 133 -9.63 -8.42 -5.32
CA LEU A 133 -9.39 -7.02 -5.66
C LEU A 133 -7.93 -6.83 -6.10
N ARG A 134 -7.73 -6.63 -7.38
CA ARG A 134 -6.46 -6.24 -7.97
C ARG A 134 -6.43 -4.71 -8.12
N PRO A 135 -5.34 -4.03 -7.75
CA PRO A 135 -5.21 -2.60 -8.00
C PRO A 135 -5.26 -2.26 -9.49
N ASP A 136 -5.93 -1.17 -9.84
CA ASP A 136 -5.83 -0.60 -11.19
C ASP A 136 -4.42 -0.09 -11.47
N LEU A 137 -3.74 0.40 -10.40
CA LEU A 137 -2.40 0.94 -10.48
C LEU A 137 -1.68 0.85 -9.12
N ILE A 138 -0.41 0.44 -9.16
CA ILE A 138 0.48 0.43 -8.02
C ILE A 138 1.63 1.41 -8.28
N PHE A 139 1.79 2.42 -7.44
CA PHE A 139 2.97 3.27 -7.40
C PHE A 139 3.98 2.73 -6.40
N PHE A 140 5.14 2.32 -6.87
CA PHE A 140 6.26 1.97 -6.00
C PHE A 140 7.22 3.16 -5.90
N LEU A 141 7.27 3.79 -4.73
CA LEU A 141 8.18 4.90 -4.44
C LEU A 141 9.53 4.33 -4.00
N ASP A 142 10.48 4.30 -4.93
CA ASP A 142 11.81 3.78 -4.71
C ASP A 142 12.73 4.85 -4.10
N ILE A 143 13.29 4.52 -2.93
CA ILE A 143 14.28 5.34 -2.20
C ILE A 143 15.36 4.45 -1.61
N THR A 144 16.58 4.96 -1.49
CA THR A 144 17.62 4.21 -0.80
C THR A 144 17.36 4.13 0.71
N PRO A 145 17.78 3.06 1.38
CA PRO A 145 17.62 2.91 2.83
C PRO A 145 18.21 4.06 3.62
N GLU A 146 19.36 4.59 3.20
CA GLU A 146 20.04 5.71 3.83
C GLU A 146 19.19 6.99 3.81
N ALA A 147 18.69 7.34 2.61
CA ALA A 147 17.82 8.52 2.42
C ALA A 147 16.48 8.36 3.15
N SER A 148 15.94 7.13 3.16
CA SER A 148 14.74 6.78 3.94
C SER A 148 14.95 7.03 5.43
N LEU A 149 16.01 6.49 6.02
CA LEU A 149 16.34 6.69 7.44
C LEU A 149 16.58 8.16 7.80
N GLU A 150 17.21 8.91 6.91
CA GLU A 150 17.38 10.36 7.12
C GLU A 150 16.04 11.08 7.21
N ARG A 151 15.09 10.76 6.32
CA ARG A 151 13.73 11.33 6.33
C ARG A 151 12.96 10.92 7.60
N ILE A 152 13.03 9.66 8.00
CA ILE A 152 12.36 9.16 9.21
C ILE A 152 12.90 9.90 10.45
N ARG A 153 14.23 10.04 10.59
CA ARG A 153 14.84 10.73 11.73
C ARG A 153 14.46 12.22 11.81
N LYS A 154 14.21 12.86 10.67
CA LYS A 154 13.72 14.24 10.62
C LYS A 154 12.26 14.37 11.04
N SER A 155 11.44 13.33 10.82
CA SER A 155 10.00 13.35 11.06
C SER A 155 9.60 12.87 12.46
N ARG A 156 10.39 12.02 13.12
CA ARG A 156 10.07 11.46 14.44
C ARG A 156 11.31 11.02 15.22
N ALA A 157 11.19 11.04 16.57
CA ALA A 157 12.31 10.75 17.48
C ALA A 157 12.59 9.25 17.66
N PHE A 158 11.65 8.36 17.36
CA PHE A 158 11.78 6.91 17.60
C PHE A 158 11.61 6.13 16.30
N LEU A 159 12.45 5.10 16.13
CA LEU A 159 12.39 4.16 15.01
C LEU A 159 11.53 2.95 15.38
N ASP A 160 10.73 2.49 14.43
CA ASP A 160 9.94 1.28 14.56
C ASP A 160 10.80 0.01 14.46
N LEU A 161 10.18 -1.15 14.73
CA LEU A 161 10.87 -2.45 14.75
C LEU A 161 11.62 -2.77 13.45
N TYR A 162 11.10 -2.31 12.31
CA TYR A 162 11.63 -2.60 10.98
C TYR A 162 12.54 -1.50 10.40
N GLU A 163 12.75 -0.38 11.11
CA GLU A 163 13.46 0.79 10.61
C GLU A 163 14.96 0.75 10.96
N THR A 164 15.65 -0.29 10.51
CA THR A 164 17.11 -0.35 10.49
C THR A 164 17.60 -0.41 9.03
N GLU A 165 18.79 0.13 8.74
CA GLU A 165 19.34 0.17 7.39
C GLU A 165 19.40 -1.24 6.75
N GLU A 166 19.90 -2.22 7.49
CA GLU A 166 19.99 -3.61 7.04
C GLU A 166 18.60 -4.18 6.67
N ARG A 167 17.57 -3.91 7.50
CA ARG A 167 16.22 -4.37 7.25
C ARG A 167 15.58 -3.65 6.08
N LEU A 168 15.72 -2.34 5.99
CA LEU A 168 15.18 -1.55 4.88
C LEU A 168 15.83 -1.95 3.56
N THR A 169 17.15 -2.23 3.54
CA THR A 169 17.85 -2.77 2.37
C THR A 169 17.23 -4.09 1.94
N LYS A 170 17.09 -5.03 2.87
CA LYS A 170 16.50 -6.35 2.60
C LYS A 170 15.05 -6.24 2.10
N VAL A 171 14.25 -5.36 2.70
CA VAL A 171 12.85 -5.15 2.30
C VAL A 171 12.79 -4.53 0.90
N ARG A 172 13.61 -3.52 0.60
CA ARG A 172 13.70 -2.93 -0.73
C ARG A 172 14.07 -3.97 -1.78
N ASP A 173 15.09 -4.80 -1.54
CA ASP A 173 15.47 -5.90 -2.44
C ASP A 173 14.34 -6.90 -2.63
N ASN A 174 13.59 -7.20 -1.58
CA ASN A 174 12.45 -8.10 -1.66
C ASN A 174 11.28 -7.50 -2.46
N TYR A 175 11.07 -6.18 -2.40
CA TYR A 175 10.11 -5.50 -3.28
C TYR A 175 10.46 -5.76 -4.75
N PHE A 176 11.70 -5.54 -5.17
CA PHE A 176 12.12 -5.80 -6.54
C PHE A 176 11.99 -7.26 -6.96
N LYS A 177 12.34 -8.21 -6.06
CA LYS A 177 12.14 -9.65 -6.32
C LYS A 177 10.66 -9.99 -6.46
N ALA A 178 9.79 -9.42 -5.61
CA ALA A 178 8.36 -9.66 -5.67
C ALA A 178 7.76 -9.06 -6.94
N MET A 179 8.06 -7.80 -7.25
CA MET A 179 7.59 -7.13 -8.47
C MET A 179 7.94 -7.93 -9.71
N LYS A 180 9.19 -8.42 -9.83
CA LYS A 180 9.61 -9.25 -10.95
C LYS A 180 8.79 -10.54 -11.09
N LYS A 181 8.29 -11.11 -9.99
CA LYS A 181 7.45 -12.33 -10.04
C LYS A 181 6.03 -12.08 -10.50
N ILE A 182 5.52 -10.87 -10.30
CA ILE A 182 4.13 -10.52 -10.56
C ILE A 182 3.96 -9.48 -11.68
N GLU A 183 5.05 -9.06 -12.33
CA GLU A 183 5.05 -8.01 -13.37
C GLU A 183 4.09 -8.26 -14.53
N ALA A 184 3.82 -9.54 -14.85
CA ALA A 184 2.88 -9.90 -15.90
C ALA A 184 1.39 -9.73 -15.51
N GLU A 185 1.13 -9.57 -14.21
CA GLU A 185 -0.21 -9.54 -13.65
C GLU A 185 -0.59 -8.18 -13.08
N GLU A 186 0.38 -7.31 -12.80
CA GLU A 186 0.19 -6.06 -12.08
C GLU A 186 0.64 -4.85 -12.90
N ASN A 187 -0.11 -3.76 -12.78
CA ASN A 187 0.27 -2.47 -13.35
C ASN A 187 1.08 -1.67 -12.32
N ILE A 188 2.41 -1.76 -12.40
CA ILE A 188 3.34 -1.16 -11.42
C ILE A 188 4.13 -0.05 -12.09
N VAL A 189 4.06 1.16 -11.52
CA VAL A 189 4.88 2.30 -11.89
C VAL A 189 5.92 2.54 -10.81
N ILE A 190 7.20 2.46 -11.16
CA ILE A 190 8.32 2.73 -10.25
C ILE A 190 8.69 4.20 -10.38
N LEU A 191 8.67 4.92 -9.25
CA LEU A 191 8.98 6.33 -9.15
C LEU A 191 10.23 6.55 -8.32
N ASP A 192 11.15 7.36 -8.82
CA ASP A 192 12.32 7.78 -8.04
C ASP A 192 11.88 8.77 -6.95
N ALA A 193 11.78 8.26 -5.72
CA ALA A 193 11.33 9.04 -4.58
C ALA A 193 12.43 9.97 -4.00
N THR A 194 13.61 10.05 -4.61
CA THR A 194 14.63 11.05 -4.25
C THR A 194 14.37 12.41 -4.88
N GLN A 195 13.52 12.48 -5.90
CA GLN A 195 13.13 13.71 -6.56
C GLN A 195 12.27 14.61 -5.66
N GLU A 196 12.09 15.87 -6.09
CA GLU A 196 11.21 16.82 -5.43
C GLU A 196 9.75 16.35 -5.46
N GLU A 197 8.98 16.67 -4.42
CA GLU A 197 7.59 16.20 -4.23
C GLU A 197 6.70 16.51 -5.43
N ASP A 198 6.79 17.73 -5.98
CA ASP A 198 5.99 18.17 -7.13
C ASP A 198 6.33 17.40 -8.40
N VAL A 199 7.62 17.05 -8.59
CA VAL A 199 8.06 16.28 -9.75
C VAL A 199 7.50 14.86 -9.70
N ILE A 200 7.52 14.23 -8.54
CA ILE A 200 6.93 12.91 -8.32
C ILE A 200 5.42 12.98 -8.54
N PHE A 201 4.78 14.02 -8.00
CA PHE A 201 3.33 14.20 -8.12
C PHE A 201 2.87 14.36 -9.57
N GLU A 202 3.57 15.14 -10.40
CA GLU A 202 3.23 15.28 -11.82
C GLU A 202 3.35 13.95 -12.59
N GLN A 203 4.28 13.07 -12.22
CA GLN A 203 4.37 11.72 -12.79
C GLN A 203 3.15 10.87 -12.36
N ILE A 204 2.80 10.90 -11.06
CA ILE A 204 1.62 10.19 -10.53
C ILE A 204 0.34 10.64 -11.25
N LYS A 205 0.14 11.94 -11.36
CA LYS A 205 -1.03 12.55 -12.00
C LYS A 205 -1.19 12.09 -13.45
N LYS A 206 -0.10 12.11 -14.23
CA LYS A 206 -0.10 11.65 -15.62
C LYS A 206 -0.55 10.19 -15.76
N GLU A 207 -0.07 9.30 -14.88
CA GLU A 207 -0.46 7.88 -14.91
C GLU A 207 -1.92 7.69 -14.51
N VAL A 208 -2.39 8.44 -13.51
CA VAL A 208 -3.79 8.35 -13.04
C VAL A 208 -4.76 8.93 -14.06
N GLU A 209 -4.41 9.99 -14.79
CA GLU A 209 -5.23 10.55 -15.86
C GLU A 209 -5.38 9.59 -17.07
N SER A 210 -4.53 8.58 -17.18
CA SER A 210 -4.57 7.57 -18.23
C SER A 210 -5.43 6.34 -17.88
N LEU A 211 -5.93 6.21 -16.62
CA LEU A 211 -6.79 5.12 -16.15
C LEU A 211 -8.25 5.31 -16.56
#